data_df173a0c3c486b5f5bfabbf246ce856c
#
_entry.id   df173a0c3c486b5f5bfabbf246ce856c
#
_cell.length_a   1.000
_cell.length_b   1.000
_cell.length_c   1.000
_cell.angle_alpha   90.00
_cell.angle_beta   90.00
_cell.angle_gamma   90.00
#
_symmetry.space_group_name_H-M   'P 1'
#
loop_
_entity.id
_entity.type
_entity.pdbx_description
1 polymer ?
#
loop_
_entity_poly.entity_id
_entity_poly.type
_entity_poly.pdbx_seq_one_letter_code
_entity_poly.pdbx_strand_id
1 'polypeptide(L)'
;MSVLQTKNLTKRFDGINAVNNLSIDVEKGKITSIIGPNGSGKTTLINLLSGMIKIDDGVVSFNGSKELSKIQPYQVGFYGVTRTFQEVRLFEQMTVLDNILVVLTERNVFNSLFEKHKQYHLKKAQEVLEKIGLWEKRDQLAVNLSYGQRKLLEIARILAMKAEIILLDEPFAGLFPEMVKIVSGIIKELKQKGKTVILIEHNMDLIRELSDHVFVMDEGKLLAEGEPHKVLEKREVV
;
A
#
# COMPACT_ATOMS: atom_id res chain seq x y z
N MET A 1 -16.15 -11.33 -0.43
CA MET A 1 -16.46 -10.45 -1.56
C MET A 1 -15.16 -9.85 -2.04
N SER A 2 -14.86 -10.00 -3.32
CA SER A 2 -13.60 -9.52 -3.91
C SER A 2 -13.60 -8.01 -4.08
N VAL A 3 -12.46 -7.38 -3.83
CA VAL A 3 -12.26 -5.93 -3.97
C VAL A 3 -11.22 -5.60 -5.04
N LEU A 4 -10.32 -6.53 -5.34
CA LEU A 4 -9.35 -6.44 -6.42
C LEU A 4 -9.20 -7.82 -7.06
N GLN A 5 -9.26 -7.86 -8.38
CA GLN A 5 -9.07 -9.07 -9.16
C GLN A 5 -8.12 -8.79 -10.33
N THR A 6 -7.27 -9.76 -10.63
CA THR A 6 -6.52 -9.80 -11.88
C THR A 6 -6.92 -11.04 -12.67
N LYS A 7 -6.97 -10.94 -14.00
CA LYS A 7 -7.19 -12.08 -14.90
C LYS A 7 -6.12 -12.07 -15.97
N ASN A 8 -5.34 -13.14 -15.99
CA ASN A 8 -4.25 -13.40 -16.95
C ASN A 8 -3.28 -12.22 -17.09
N LEU A 9 -3.05 -11.49 -15.97
CA LEU A 9 -2.23 -10.29 -15.98
C LEU A 9 -0.80 -10.63 -16.39
N THR A 10 -0.30 -9.92 -17.41
CA THR A 10 1.03 -10.18 -17.97
C THR A 10 1.81 -8.88 -18.17
N LYS A 11 3.10 -8.94 -17.83
CA LYS A 11 4.08 -7.88 -18.08
C LYS A 11 5.40 -8.47 -18.53
N ARG A 12 5.92 -7.92 -19.63
CA ARG A 12 7.20 -8.34 -20.21
C ARG A 12 8.18 -7.18 -20.21
N PHE A 13 9.45 -7.48 -19.95
CA PHE A 13 10.57 -6.57 -20.11
C PHE A 13 11.68 -7.32 -20.88
N ASP A 14 12.08 -6.82 -22.01
CA ASP A 14 13.19 -7.35 -22.82
C ASP A 14 13.12 -8.88 -23.02
N GLY A 15 11.92 -9.41 -23.27
CA GLY A 15 11.68 -10.84 -23.47
C GLY A 15 11.46 -11.67 -22.21
N ILE A 16 11.63 -11.08 -21.03
CA ILE A 16 11.37 -11.74 -19.74
C ILE A 16 9.95 -11.45 -19.26
N ASN A 17 9.19 -12.47 -18.91
CA ASN A 17 7.87 -12.31 -18.28
C ASN A 17 8.03 -12.00 -16.79
N ALA A 18 8.05 -10.74 -16.41
CA ALA A 18 8.12 -10.32 -15.01
C ALA A 18 6.83 -10.59 -14.23
N VAL A 19 5.67 -10.58 -14.91
CA VAL A 19 4.39 -11.11 -14.46
C VAL A 19 3.84 -11.94 -15.62
N ASN A 20 3.39 -13.16 -15.37
CA ASN A 20 3.07 -14.14 -16.39
C ASN A 20 1.73 -14.83 -16.10
N ASN A 21 0.68 -14.40 -16.80
CA ASN A 21 -0.67 -14.97 -16.69
C ASN A 21 -1.22 -14.98 -15.25
N LEU A 22 -0.89 -13.97 -14.45
CA LEU A 22 -1.24 -13.93 -13.04
C LEU A 22 -2.72 -13.61 -12.83
N SER A 23 -3.44 -14.53 -12.20
CA SER A 23 -4.84 -14.34 -11.79
C SER A 23 -4.92 -14.50 -10.27
N ILE A 24 -5.28 -13.42 -9.58
CA ILE A 24 -5.47 -13.39 -8.11
C ILE A 24 -6.77 -12.69 -7.76
N ASP A 25 -7.32 -13.04 -6.61
CA ASP A 25 -8.55 -12.49 -6.05
C ASP A 25 -8.32 -12.02 -4.61
N VAL A 26 -8.39 -10.72 -4.37
CA VAL A 26 -8.16 -10.11 -3.06
C VAL A 26 -9.48 -9.82 -2.38
N GLU A 27 -9.69 -10.39 -1.22
CA GLU A 27 -10.90 -10.23 -0.42
C GLU A 27 -10.95 -8.87 0.29
N LYS A 28 -12.14 -8.26 0.30
CA LYS A 28 -12.40 -6.99 0.98
C LYS A 28 -12.18 -7.10 2.50
N GLY A 29 -11.55 -6.09 3.08
CA GLY A 29 -11.37 -5.96 4.54
C GLY A 29 -10.35 -6.93 5.13
N LYS A 30 -9.55 -7.58 4.30
CA LYS A 30 -8.47 -8.48 4.72
C LYS A 30 -7.08 -7.86 4.48
N ILE A 31 -6.10 -8.38 5.22
CA ILE A 31 -4.68 -8.16 4.95
C ILE A 31 -4.21 -9.35 4.12
N THR A 32 -3.78 -9.09 2.90
CA THR A 32 -3.26 -10.09 1.97
C THR A 32 -1.79 -9.80 1.71
N SER A 33 -0.92 -10.73 2.05
CA SER A 33 0.51 -10.60 1.74
C SER A 33 0.87 -11.24 0.40
N ILE A 34 1.81 -10.61 -0.30
CA ILE A 34 2.44 -11.14 -1.51
C ILE A 34 3.90 -11.41 -1.17
N ILE A 35 4.30 -12.68 -1.23
CA ILE A 35 5.65 -13.13 -0.90
C ILE A 35 6.30 -13.85 -2.08
N GLY A 36 7.59 -14.12 -1.97
CA GLY A 36 8.39 -14.83 -2.97
C GLY A 36 9.82 -14.31 -3.04
N PRO A 37 10.71 -14.98 -3.76
CA PRO A 37 12.11 -14.59 -3.89
C PRO A 37 12.25 -13.22 -4.59
N ASN A 38 13.46 -12.66 -4.53
CA ASN A 38 13.80 -11.48 -5.32
C ASN A 38 13.68 -11.82 -6.81
N GLY A 39 13.07 -10.89 -7.58
CA GLY A 39 12.81 -11.13 -9.01
C GLY A 39 11.52 -11.90 -9.31
N SER A 40 10.76 -12.37 -8.31
CA SER A 40 9.50 -13.11 -8.57
C SER A 40 8.35 -12.28 -9.15
N GLY A 41 8.52 -10.94 -9.31
CA GLY A 41 7.52 -10.07 -9.95
C GLY A 41 6.64 -9.27 -8.99
N LYS A 42 6.81 -9.33 -7.67
CA LYS A 42 5.98 -8.64 -6.65
C LYS A 42 5.88 -7.13 -6.87
N THR A 43 7.03 -6.45 -6.97
CA THR A 43 7.08 -5.00 -7.22
C THR A 43 6.50 -4.65 -8.59
N THR A 44 6.70 -5.51 -9.60
CA THR A 44 6.09 -5.35 -10.92
C THR A 44 4.57 -5.43 -10.82
N LEU A 45 4.02 -6.39 -10.07
CA LEU A 45 2.59 -6.51 -9.83
C LEU A 45 2.02 -5.24 -9.18
N ILE A 46 2.62 -4.75 -8.09
CA ILE A 46 2.19 -3.50 -7.43
C ILE A 46 2.26 -2.29 -8.40
N ASN A 47 3.29 -2.23 -9.26
CA ASN A 47 3.42 -1.18 -10.27
C ASN A 47 2.31 -1.27 -11.34
N LEU A 48 1.90 -2.46 -11.75
CA LEU A 48 0.75 -2.67 -12.64
C LEU A 48 -0.56 -2.22 -11.97
N LEU A 49 -0.82 -2.68 -10.73
CA LEU A 49 -2.03 -2.33 -9.96
C LEU A 49 -2.15 -0.83 -9.67
N SER A 50 -1.03 -0.13 -9.57
CA SER A 50 -0.99 1.32 -9.34
C SER A 50 -0.85 2.15 -10.62
N GLY A 51 -0.88 1.52 -11.81
CA GLY A 51 -0.78 2.19 -13.09
C GLY A 51 0.59 2.82 -13.39
N MET A 52 1.63 2.53 -12.58
CA MET A 52 2.98 3.05 -12.78
C MET A 52 3.66 2.47 -14.02
N ILE A 53 3.25 1.27 -14.42
CA ILE A 53 3.68 0.62 -15.66
C ILE A 53 2.45 0.10 -16.41
N LYS A 54 2.56 -0.01 -17.74
CA LYS A 54 1.47 -0.48 -18.59
C LYS A 54 1.31 -1.99 -18.50
N ILE A 55 0.06 -2.45 -18.50
CA ILE A 55 -0.31 -3.84 -18.69
C ILE A 55 -0.04 -4.22 -20.15
N ASP A 56 0.60 -5.36 -20.38
CA ASP A 56 0.83 -5.86 -21.74
C ASP A 56 -0.31 -6.79 -22.18
N ASP A 57 -0.83 -7.62 -21.25
CA ASP A 57 -2.00 -8.48 -21.48
C ASP A 57 -2.75 -8.75 -20.17
N GLY A 58 -4.02 -9.16 -20.29
CA GLY A 58 -4.89 -9.37 -19.15
C GLY A 58 -5.58 -8.10 -18.65
N VAL A 59 -6.27 -8.21 -17.54
CA VAL A 59 -7.10 -7.13 -16.98
C VAL A 59 -7.04 -7.10 -15.46
N VAL A 60 -7.36 -5.92 -14.91
CA VAL A 60 -7.54 -5.68 -13.47
C VAL A 60 -8.92 -5.09 -13.22
N SER A 61 -9.59 -5.47 -12.17
CA SER A 61 -10.81 -4.81 -11.68
C SER A 61 -10.69 -4.42 -10.21
N PHE A 62 -11.26 -3.27 -9.84
CA PHE A 62 -11.30 -2.76 -8.48
C PHE A 62 -12.76 -2.57 -8.06
N ASN A 63 -13.12 -3.01 -6.83
CA ASN A 63 -14.45 -2.79 -6.24
C ASN A 63 -15.62 -3.22 -7.17
N GLY A 64 -15.44 -4.31 -7.95
CA GLY A 64 -16.44 -4.75 -8.92
C GLY A 64 -16.60 -3.82 -10.13
N SER A 65 -15.65 -2.92 -10.38
CA SER A 65 -15.62 -2.07 -11.57
C SER A 65 -15.47 -2.90 -12.85
N LYS A 66 -15.69 -2.23 -14.00
CA LYS A 66 -15.36 -2.82 -15.31
C LYS A 66 -13.90 -3.25 -15.36
N GLU A 67 -13.63 -4.34 -16.04
CA GLU A 67 -12.28 -4.83 -16.30
C GLU A 67 -11.44 -3.79 -17.06
N LEU A 68 -10.25 -3.50 -16.52
CA LEU A 68 -9.35 -2.46 -17.02
C LEU A 68 -8.11 -3.12 -17.62
N SER A 69 -7.87 -2.94 -18.91
CA SER A 69 -6.63 -3.32 -19.59
C SER A 69 -5.59 -2.19 -19.57
N LYS A 70 -5.97 -1.00 -19.11
CA LYS A 70 -5.09 0.16 -18.94
C LYS A 70 -5.47 0.90 -17.67
N ILE A 71 -4.49 1.21 -16.86
CA ILE A 71 -4.63 2.00 -15.63
C ILE A 71 -3.65 3.17 -15.74
N GLN A 72 -4.14 4.38 -15.50
CA GLN A 72 -3.27 5.56 -15.41
C GLN A 72 -3.04 5.92 -13.93
N PRO A 73 -1.85 6.37 -13.53
CA PRO A 73 -1.53 6.67 -12.13
C PRO A 73 -2.53 7.62 -11.46
N TYR A 74 -3.01 8.64 -12.20
CA TYR A 74 -3.97 9.62 -11.67
C TYR A 74 -5.38 9.03 -11.47
N GLN A 75 -5.71 7.90 -12.11
CA GLN A 75 -7.01 7.23 -12.00
C GLN A 75 -7.11 6.33 -10.78
N VAL A 76 -5.97 5.85 -10.26
CA VAL A 76 -5.92 4.85 -9.18
C VAL A 76 -6.67 5.34 -7.93
N GLY A 77 -6.56 6.64 -7.62
CA GLY A 77 -7.30 7.25 -6.52
C GLY A 77 -8.82 7.22 -6.70
N PHE A 78 -9.36 7.24 -7.93
CA PHE A 78 -10.80 7.13 -8.19
C PHE A 78 -11.34 5.72 -7.91
N TYR A 79 -10.47 4.71 -8.02
CA TYR A 79 -10.80 3.34 -7.65
C TYR A 79 -10.61 3.07 -6.15
N GLY A 80 -10.29 4.10 -5.37
CA GLY A 80 -10.06 3.99 -3.93
C GLY A 80 -8.74 3.29 -3.56
N VAL A 81 -7.77 3.27 -4.46
CA VAL A 81 -6.46 2.63 -4.24
C VAL A 81 -5.42 3.69 -3.89
N THR A 82 -4.57 3.39 -2.90
CA THR A 82 -3.37 4.15 -2.57
C THR A 82 -2.18 3.21 -2.34
N ARG A 83 -0.96 3.73 -2.40
CA ARG A 83 0.24 2.91 -2.16
C ARG A 83 1.35 3.69 -1.44
N THR A 84 2.23 2.95 -0.73
CA THR A 84 3.58 3.39 -0.43
C THR A 84 4.51 3.07 -1.61
N PHE A 85 5.69 3.65 -1.58
CA PHE A 85 6.75 3.33 -2.51
C PHE A 85 7.91 2.70 -1.73
N GLN A 86 8.71 1.88 -2.40
CA GLN A 86 9.92 1.29 -1.80
C GLN A 86 10.88 2.40 -1.31
N GLU A 87 11.06 3.44 -2.12
CA GLU A 87 11.70 4.68 -1.69
C GLU A 87 10.65 5.65 -1.15
N VAL A 88 10.93 6.23 0.01
CA VAL A 88 10.02 7.17 0.68
C VAL A 88 9.80 8.42 -0.18
N ARG A 89 8.55 8.69 -0.55
CA ARG A 89 8.16 9.83 -1.38
C ARG A 89 7.40 10.87 -0.57
N LEU A 90 8.12 11.77 0.07
CA LEU A 90 7.60 12.92 0.79
C LEU A 90 7.84 14.22 0.02
N PHE A 91 7.08 15.24 0.37
CA PHE A 91 7.39 16.61 0.00
C PHE A 91 8.47 17.13 0.98
N GLU A 92 9.74 16.90 0.64
CA GLU A 92 10.88 17.11 1.55
C GLU A 92 11.03 18.56 2.03
N GLN A 93 10.68 19.53 1.18
CA GLN A 93 10.72 20.96 1.47
C GLN A 93 9.44 21.49 2.18
N MET A 94 8.50 20.60 2.48
CA MET A 94 7.32 20.92 3.27
C MET A 94 7.49 20.43 4.71
N THR A 95 6.75 21.03 5.64
CA THR A 95 6.74 20.59 7.03
C THR A 95 6.11 19.19 7.16
N VAL A 96 6.34 18.54 8.30
CA VAL A 96 5.69 17.27 8.66
C VAL A 96 4.16 17.44 8.62
N LEU A 97 3.64 18.55 9.17
CA LEU A 97 2.23 18.86 9.17
C LEU A 97 1.68 19.04 7.74
N ASP A 98 2.38 19.83 6.90
CA ASP A 98 1.94 20.10 5.54
C ASP A 98 1.90 18.82 4.68
N ASN A 99 2.83 17.89 4.90
CA ASN A 99 2.80 16.58 4.24
C ASN A 99 1.50 15.81 4.52
N ILE A 100 0.90 15.96 5.70
CA ILE A 100 -0.41 15.36 6.03
C ILE A 100 -1.56 16.19 5.47
N LEU A 101 -1.48 17.53 5.58
CA LEU A 101 -2.56 18.42 5.12
C LEU A 101 -2.79 18.31 3.61
N VAL A 102 -1.74 18.16 2.81
CA VAL A 102 -1.83 17.99 1.35
C VAL A 102 -2.72 16.81 0.95
N VAL A 103 -2.63 15.69 1.68
CA VAL A 103 -3.42 14.49 1.36
C VAL A 103 -4.83 14.53 1.94
N LEU A 104 -5.10 15.42 2.90
CA LEU A 104 -6.42 15.64 3.48
C LEU A 104 -7.26 16.64 2.65
N THR A 105 -6.62 17.52 1.88
CA THR A 105 -7.30 18.52 1.08
C THR A 105 -8.13 17.84 -0.01
N GLU A 106 -9.43 18.08 -0.01
CA GLU A 106 -10.32 17.55 -1.05
C GLU A 106 -9.99 18.19 -2.39
N ARG A 107 -9.88 17.37 -3.44
CA ARG A 107 -9.59 17.81 -4.82
C ARG A 107 -10.73 18.63 -5.44
N ASN A 108 -11.80 18.92 -4.71
CA ASN A 108 -12.94 19.65 -5.20
C ASN A 108 -12.78 21.15 -4.88
N VAL A 109 -12.47 21.94 -5.91
CA VAL A 109 -12.20 23.39 -5.82
C VAL A 109 -13.35 24.16 -5.14
N PHE A 110 -14.60 23.69 -5.28
CA PHE A 110 -15.77 24.31 -4.63
C PHE A 110 -15.79 24.11 -3.11
N ASN A 111 -15.27 23.01 -2.58
CA ASN A 111 -15.24 22.74 -1.14
C ASN A 111 -14.05 23.43 -0.43
N SER A 112 -12.99 23.73 -1.18
CA SER A 112 -11.80 24.41 -0.64
C SER A 112 -12.04 25.90 -0.32
N LEU A 113 -13.12 26.49 -0.84
CA LEU A 113 -13.50 27.89 -0.60
C LEU A 113 -14.21 28.12 0.74
N PHE A 114 -14.59 27.06 1.46
CA PHE A 114 -15.28 27.19 2.75
C PHE A 114 -14.36 26.84 3.93
N GLU A 115 -13.91 27.85 4.67
CA GLU A 115 -12.95 27.77 5.81
C GLU A 115 -13.30 26.81 6.96
N LYS A 116 -14.52 26.31 7.05
CA LYS A 116 -14.93 25.34 8.10
C LYS A 116 -14.15 24.01 8.05
N HIS A 117 -13.53 23.67 6.93
CA HIS A 117 -12.74 22.44 6.78
C HIS A 117 -11.33 22.54 7.39
N LYS A 118 -10.79 23.73 7.61
CA LYS A 118 -9.40 23.92 8.08
C LYS A 118 -9.18 23.34 9.48
N GLN A 119 -10.09 23.59 10.42
CA GLN A 119 -9.98 23.05 11.78
C GLN A 119 -10.16 21.54 11.82
N TYR A 120 -11.07 20.98 11.01
CA TYR A 120 -11.25 19.53 10.90
C TYR A 120 -9.99 18.83 10.36
N HIS A 121 -9.37 19.37 9.31
CA HIS A 121 -8.13 18.81 8.73
C HIS A 121 -6.96 18.92 9.71
N LEU A 122 -6.84 20.04 10.44
CA LEU A 122 -5.80 20.18 11.47
C LEU A 122 -5.96 19.16 12.59
N LYS A 123 -7.18 18.98 13.11
CA LYS A 123 -7.46 17.97 14.15
C LYS A 123 -7.12 16.56 13.66
N LYS A 124 -7.54 16.21 12.44
CA LYS A 124 -7.23 14.91 11.86
C LYS A 124 -5.74 14.73 11.61
N ALA A 125 -5.04 15.76 11.17
CA ALA A 125 -3.58 15.73 11.00
C ALA A 125 -2.88 15.52 12.35
N GLN A 126 -3.34 16.21 13.41
CA GLN A 126 -2.83 16.02 14.76
C GLN A 126 -3.02 14.58 15.24
N GLU A 127 -4.23 14.04 15.17
CA GLU A 127 -4.53 12.65 15.55
C GLU A 127 -3.62 11.63 14.86
N VAL A 128 -3.35 11.82 13.58
CA VAL A 128 -2.48 10.95 12.79
C VAL A 128 -1.02 11.11 13.19
N LEU A 129 -0.54 12.35 13.38
CA LEU A 129 0.85 12.63 13.77
C LEU A 129 1.16 12.19 15.20
N GLU A 130 0.21 12.35 16.14
CA GLU A 130 0.33 11.83 17.51
C GLU A 130 0.48 10.30 17.50
N LYS A 131 -0.29 9.59 16.68
CA LYS A 131 -0.24 8.13 16.57
C LYS A 131 1.13 7.61 16.13
N ILE A 132 1.84 8.33 15.29
CA ILE A 132 3.18 7.96 14.83
C ILE A 132 4.31 8.63 15.62
N GLY A 133 3.97 9.39 16.68
CA GLY A 133 4.93 10.09 17.53
C GLY A 133 5.67 11.24 16.85
N LEU A 134 5.07 11.89 15.85
CA LEU A 134 5.70 13.00 15.12
C LEU A 134 5.01 14.36 15.33
N TRP A 135 4.02 14.46 16.23
CA TRP A 135 3.33 15.72 16.47
C TRP A 135 4.26 16.85 16.94
N GLU A 136 5.19 16.57 17.84
CA GLU A 136 6.19 17.54 18.33
C GLU A 136 7.15 18.02 17.26
N LYS A 137 7.24 17.30 16.14
CA LYS A 137 8.06 17.63 14.97
C LYS A 137 7.26 18.23 13.82
N ARG A 138 5.97 18.56 14.04
CA ARG A 138 5.03 18.99 12.99
C ARG A 138 5.51 20.19 12.15
N ASP A 139 6.27 21.10 12.76
CA ASP A 139 6.78 22.32 12.13
C ASP A 139 8.18 22.12 11.47
N GLN A 140 8.80 20.96 11.65
CA GLN A 140 10.08 20.63 11.00
C GLN A 140 9.85 20.25 9.54
N LEU A 141 10.83 20.59 8.68
CA LEU A 141 10.84 20.11 7.30
C LEU A 141 11.04 18.58 7.26
N ALA A 142 10.35 17.90 6.37
CA ALA A 142 10.40 16.45 6.24
C ALA A 142 11.82 15.93 5.90
N VAL A 143 12.63 16.73 5.19
CA VAL A 143 14.05 16.41 4.90
C VAL A 143 14.89 16.21 6.16
N ASN A 144 14.54 16.88 7.28
CA ASN A 144 15.28 16.80 8.54
C ASN A 144 14.92 15.59 9.42
N LEU A 145 13.97 14.78 8.98
CA LEU A 145 13.58 13.56 9.68
C LEU A 145 14.57 12.42 9.38
N SER A 146 14.78 11.53 10.36
CA SER A 146 15.50 10.28 10.12
C SER A 146 14.75 9.41 9.10
N TYR A 147 15.43 8.44 8.51
CA TYR A 147 14.82 7.52 7.54
C TYR A 147 13.55 6.85 8.08
N GLY A 148 13.61 6.27 9.30
CA GLY A 148 12.44 5.64 9.93
C GLY A 148 11.29 6.62 10.18
N GLN A 149 11.60 7.85 10.60
CA GLN A 149 10.58 8.90 10.79
C GLN A 149 9.94 9.31 9.46
N ARG A 150 10.72 9.41 8.38
CA ARG A 150 10.18 9.66 7.03
C ARG A 150 9.26 8.53 6.59
N LYS A 151 9.61 7.27 6.85
CA LYS A 151 8.78 6.12 6.53
C LYS A 151 7.48 6.10 7.35
N LEU A 152 7.53 6.44 8.64
CA LEU A 152 6.34 6.62 9.46
C LEU A 152 5.44 7.75 8.92
N LEU A 153 6.01 8.87 8.49
CA LEU A 153 5.24 9.98 7.90
C LEU A 153 4.57 9.57 6.59
N GLU A 154 5.23 8.77 5.74
CA GLU A 154 4.61 8.22 4.52
C GLU A 154 3.40 7.34 4.84
N ILE A 155 3.51 6.46 5.83
CA ILE A 155 2.40 5.61 6.29
C ILE A 155 1.28 6.47 6.92
N ALA A 156 1.63 7.51 7.66
CA ALA A 156 0.67 8.47 8.23
C ALA A 156 -0.16 9.18 7.13
N ARG A 157 0.45 9.51 6.00
CA ARG A 157 -0.28 10.07 4.84
C ARG A 157 -1.36 9.11 4.34
N ILE A 158 -1.07 7.81 4.30
CA ILE A 158 -2.06 6.78 3.92
C ILE A 158 -3.22 6.74 4.92
N LEU A 159 -2.95 6.81 6.22
CA LEU A 159 -3.98 6.89 7.26
C LEU A 159 -4.90 8.11 7.09
N ALA A 160 -4.34 9.21 6.63
CA ALA A 160 -5.09 10.42 6.38
C ALA A 160 -5.99 10.34 5.14
N MET A 161 -5.64 9.50 4.15
CA MET A 161 -6.39 9.33 2.90
C MET A 161 -7.67 8.53 3.08
N LYS A 162 -8.66 8.80 2.22
CA LYS A 162 -9.94 8.04 2.12
C LYS A 162 -9.81 6.85 1.17
N ALA A 163 -8.74 6.04 1.29
CA ALA A 163 -8.56 4.88 0.43
C ALA A 163 -9.29 3.64 0.95
N GLU A 164 -9.71 2.75 0.04
CA GLU A 164 -10.33 1.45 0.34
C GLU A 164 -9.32 0.30 0.24
N ILE A 165 -8.39 0.40 -0.70
CA ILE A 165 -7.34 -0.58 -0.99
C ILE A 165 -6.00 0.11 -0.79
N ILE A 166 -5.15 -0.49 0.02
CA ILE A 166 -3.86 0.07 0.42
C ILE A 166 -2.77 -0.91 0.03
N LEU A 167 -1.87 -0.47 -0.85
CA LEU A 167 -0.73 -1.25 -1.30
C LEU A 167 0.51 -0.82 -0.51
N LEU A 168 1.09 -1.70 0.28
CA LEU A 168 2.28 -1.45 1.09
C LEU A 168 3.45 -2.26 0.55
N ASP A 169 4.47 -1.58 0.06
CA ASP A 169 5.67 -2.19 -0.52
C ASP A 169 6.83 -2.07 0.48
N GLU A 170 7.14 -3.19 1.16
CA GLU A 170 8.16 -3.32 2.21
C GLU A 170 8.09 -2.22 3.30
N PRO A 171 6.92 -2.05 3.96
CA PRO A 171 6.73 -0.94 4.90
C PRO A 171 7.60 -1.03 6.15
N PHE A 172 8.15 -2.20 6.46
CA PHE A 172 8.98 -2.42 7.66
C PHE A 172 10.48 -2.36 7.40
N ALA A 173 10.91 -2.28 6.13
CA ALA A 173 12.33 -2.28 5.78
C ALA A 173 13.07 -1.09 6.42
N GLY A 174 14.17 -1.37 7.13
CA GLY A 174 15.01 -0.36 7.78
C GLY A 174 14.42 0.32 9.02
N LEU A 175 13.34 -0.23 9.60
CA LEU A 175 12.73 0.28 10.82
C LEU A 175 13.31 -0.39 12.06
N PHE A 176 13.45 0.39 13.15
CA PHE A 176 13.73 -0.14 14.47
C PHE A 176 12.49 -0.86 15.06
N PRO A 177 12.68 -1.80 16.02
CA PRO A 177 11.59 -2.62 16.58
C PRO A 177 10.39 -1.82 17.11
N GLU A 178 10.62 -0.65 17.71
CA GLU A 178 9.55 0.22 18.21
C GLU A 178 8.70 0.77 17.06
N MET A 179 9.32 1.15 15.95
CA MET A 179 8.63 1.64 14.75
C MET A 179 7.88 0.51 14.04
N VAL A 180 8.44 -0.71 14.02
CA VAL A 180 7.75 -1.90 13.50
C VAL A 180 6.43 -2.13 14.24
N LYS A 181 6.42 -2.00 15.58
CA LYS A 181 5.19 -2.12 16.38
C LYS A 181 4.15 -1.05 16.02
N ILE A 182 4.59 0.19 15.80
CA ILE A 182 3.69 1.28 15.38
C ILE A 182 3.06 0.94 14.02
N VAL A 183 3.86 0.56 13.03
CA VAL A 183 3.38 0.22 11.68
C VAL A 183 2.46 -0.99 11.70
N SER A 184 2.80 -2.05 12.44
CA SER A 184 1.94 -3.23 12.63
C SER A 184 0.60 -2.86 13.25
N GLY A 185 0.61 -1.99 14.28
CA GLY A 185 -0.62 -1.47 14.89
C GLY A 185 -1.49 -0.69 13.89
N ILE A 186 -0.88 0.12 13.04
CA ILE A 186 -1.56 0.88 11.99
C ILE A 186 -2.20 -0.06 10.97
N ILE A 187 -1.48 -1.09 10.50
CA ILE A 187 -2.00 -2.06 9.54
C ILE A 187 -3.21 -2.82 10.11
N LYS A 188 -3.14 -3.25 11.39
CA LYS A 188 -4.26 -3.88 12.08
C LYS A 188 -5.46 -2.94 12.20
N GLU A 189 -5.24 -1.67 12.51
CA GLU A 189 -6.30 -0.66 12.59
C GLU A 189 -6.97 -0.42 11.24
N LEU A 190 -6.19 -0.36 10.14
CA LEU A 190 -6.74 -0.22 8.80
C LEU A 190 -7.71 -1.38 8.49
N LYS A 191 -7.34 -2.61 8.81
CA LYS A 191 -8.22 -3.78 8.68
C LYS A 191 -9.48 -3.64 9.55
N GLN A 192 -9.33 -3.25 10.83
CA GLN A 192 -10.48 -3.04 11.73
C GLN A 192 -11.46 -1.98 11.20
N LYS A 193 -10.96 -0.99 10.46
CA LYS A 193 -11.77 0.00 9.73
C LYS A 193 -12.35 -0.51 8.42
N GLY A 194 -12.24 -1.80 8.12
CA GLY A 194 -12.75 -2.43 6.91
C GLY A 194 -11.95 -2.13 5.64
N LYS A 195 -10.73 -1.58 5.78
CA LYS A 195 -9.83 -1.36 4.65
C LYS A 195 -9.17 -2.66 4.24
N THR A 196 -8.88 -2.79 2.96
CA THR A 196 -8.12 -3.91 2.40
C THR A 196 -6.66 -3.50 2.29
N VAL A 197 -5.76 -4.33 2.79
CA VAL A 197 -4.32 -4.08 2.73
C VAL A 197 -3.66 -5.18 1.90
N ILE A 198 -2.87 -4.79 0.92
CA ILE A 198 -1.97 -5.67 0.18
C ILE A 198 -0.55 -5.32 0.63
N LEU A 199 0.15 -6.31 1.17
CA LEU A 199 1.44 -6.15 1.81
C LEU A 199 2.50 -6.96 1.07
N ILE A 200 3.56 -6.32 0.58
CA ILE A 200 4.78 -7.04 0.18
C ILE A 200 5.73 -7.01 1.36
N GLU A 201 6.15 -8.18 1.80
CA GLU A 201 7.09 -8.35 2.91
C GLU A 201 7.95 -9.60 2.75
N HIS A 202 9.12 -9.59 3.39
CA HIS A 202 10.06 -10.70 3.43
C HIS A 202 10.19 -11.33 4.82
N ASN A 203 9.72 -10.63 5.86
CA ASN A 203 9.74 -11.12 7.23
C ASN A 203 8.57 -12.06 7.49
N MET A 204 8.85 -13.36 7.58
CA MET A 204 7.82 -14.41 7.72
C MET A 204 7.05 -14.30 9.03
N ASP A 205 7.67 -13.80 10.11
CA ASP A 205 6.98 -13.61 11.39
C ASP A 205 5.93 -12.49 11.30
N LEU A 206 6.24 -11.39 10.64
CA LEU A 206 5.28 -10.32 10.37
C LEU A 206 4.15 -10.78 9.46
N ILE A 207 4.45 -11.62 8.46
CA ILE A 207 3.45 -12.19 7.56
C ILE A 207 2.49 -13.09 8.33
N ARG A 208 3.02 -13.99 9.20
CA ARG A 208 2.19 -14.85 10.07
C ARG A 208 1.33 -14.04 11.03
N GLU A 209 1.87 -12.96 11.59
CA GLU A 209 1.17 -12.11 12.56
C GLU A 209 0.06 -11.27 11.94
N LEU A 210 0.29 -10.73 10.74
CA LEU A 210 -0.57 -9.69 10.18
C LEU A 210 -1.55 -10.20 9.14
N SER A 211 -1.18 -11.23 8.36
CA SER A 211 -1.91 -11.60 7.15
C SER A 211 -3.08 -12.53 7.42
N ASP A 212 -4.16 -12.34 6.68
CA ASP A 212 -5.29 -13.27 6.60
C ASP A 212 -5.11 -14.25 5.44
N HIS A 213 -4.40 -13.81 4.39
CA HIS A 213 -4.18 -14.58 3.18
C HIS A 213 -2.80 -14.26 2.60
N VAL A 214 -2.19 -15.24 1.94
CA VAL A 214 -0.87 -15.10 1.31
C VAL A 214 -0.94 -15.60 -0.12
N PHE A 215 -0.40 -14.81 -1.03
CA PHE A 215 -0.03 -15.22 -2.39
C PHE A 215 1.48 -15.39 -2.46
N VAL A 216 1.92 -16.55 -2.91
CA VAL A 216 3.34 -16.85 -3.17
C VAL A 216 3.60 -16.69 -4.65
N MET A 217 4.50 -15.81 -5.01
CA MET A 217 4.91 -15.61 -6.40
C MET A 217 6.29 -16.18 -6.66
N ASP A 218 6.43 -16.85 -7.78
CA ASP A 218 7.72 -17.26 -8.32
C ASP A 218 7.72 -17.12 -9.85
N GLU A 219 8.84 -16.65 -10.43
CA GLU A 219 9.01 -16.42 -11.88
C GLU A 219 7.80 -15.72 -12.55
N GLY A 220 7.21 -14.73 -11.86
CA GLY A 220 6.06 -13.97 -12.35
C GLY A 220 4.71 -14.70 -12.25
N LYS A 221 4.65 -15.88 -11.69
CA LYS A 221 3.43 -16.72 -11.56
C LYS A 221 3.00 -16.86 -10.11
N LEU A 222 1.76 -17.26 -9.92
CA LEU A 222 1.25 -17.70 -8.62
C LEU A 222 1.72 -19.15 -8.41
N LEU A 223 2.56 -19.38 -7.38
CA LEU A 223 3.05 -20.69 -6.99
C LEU A 223 2.07 -21.37 -6.00
N ALA A 224 1.63 -20.62 -5.00
CA ALA A 224 0.72 -21.10 -3.95
C ALA A 224 -0.10 -19.95 -3.38
N GLU A 225 -1.23 -20.27 -2.77
CA GLU A 225 -2.06 -19.32 -2.03
C GLU A 225 -2.78 -19.96 -0.85
N GLY A 226 -3.22 -19.16 0.10
CA GLY A 226 -4.04 -19.60 1.23
C GLY A 226 -3.73 -18.89 2.54
N GLU A 227 -4.15 -19.52 3.63
CA GLU A 227 -3.85 -19.04 4.99
C GLU A 227 -2.34 -19.10 5.28
N PRO A 228 -1.77 -18.09 5.97
CA PRO A 228 -0.33 -17.99 6.20
C PRO A 228 0.30 -19.27 6.76
N HIS A 229 -0.28 -19.84 7.83
CA HIS A 229 0.25 -21.04 8.47
C HIS A 229 0.32 -22.24 7.52
N LYS A 230 -0.69 -22.43 6.67
CA LYS A 230 -0.75 -23.55 5.73
C LYS A 230 0.22 -23.37 4.56
N VAL A 231 0.36 -22.13 4.08
CA VAL A 231 1.20 -21.84 2.89
C VAL A 231 2.68 -21.84 3.25
N LEU A 232 3.05 -21.25 4.40
CA LEU A 232 4.45 -21.12 4.82
C LEU A 232 5.08 -22.45 5.34
N GLU A 233 4.29 -23.52 5.47
CA GLU A 233 4.78 -24.87 5.80
C GLU A 233 5.01 -25.75 4.56
N LYS A 234 4.61 -25.30 3.38
CA LYS A 234 4.78 -26.06 2.15
C LYS A 234 6.25 -26.10 1.73
N ARG A 235 6.76 -27.30 1.39
CA ARG A 235 8.16 -27.49 0.93
C ARG A 235 8.53 -26.69 -0.32
N GLU A 236 7.57 -26.36 -1.15
CA GLU A 236 7.76 -25.55 -2.36
C GLU A 236 7.87 -24.04 -2.08
N VAL A 237 7.58 -23.62 -0.84
CA VAL A 237 7.58 -22.20 -0.40
C VAL A 237 8.77 -21.90 0.50
N VAL A 238 9.29 -22.90 1.19
CA VAL A 238 10.47 -22.86 2.05
C VAL A 238 11.69 -23.31 1.28
#